data_1c8dc57a8015b1c3d4d2a7616c8fceab
#
_entry.id   1c8dc57a8015b1c3d4d2a7616c8fceab
#
_cell.length_a   1.000
_cell.length_b   1.000
_cell.length_c   1.000
_cell.angle_alpha   90.00
_cell.angle_beta   90.00
_cell.angle_gamma   90.00
#
_symmetry.space_group_name_H-M   'P 1'
#
loop_
_entity.id
_entity.type
_entity.pdbx_description
1 polymer ?
#
loop_
_entity_poly.entity_id
_entity_poly.type
_entity_poly.pdbx_seq_one_letter_code
_entity_poly.pdbx_strand_id
1 'polypeptide(L)'
;SMKSSIEAALGKDNVVIDVQKLSTDDADNATYFAQSPEQKDFDMDITGWGPDFQDPSTYLDILNPTDGSTLTGMGLDPKKDQALIEKIGLNEYQALLDAANAEKLDTNARYEKYADAQAWLTENAMVLPIYSKGGVPSITKVTPFSAANSAIGIKGETSFFKYQKVQDKTVTTADYEK
;
A
#
# COMPACT_ATOMS: atom_id res chain seq x y z
N SER A 1 13.23 -2.00 -18.85
CA SER A 1 13.11 -2.14 -17.37
C SER A 1 13.16 -0.75 -16.74
N MET A 2 12.69 -0.61 -15.51
CA MET A 2 12.74 0.65 -14.76
C MET A 2 14.18 1.21 -14.70
N LYS A 3 15.17 0.38 -14.37
CA LYS A 3 16.59 0.74 -14.44
C LYS A 3 16.97 1.40 -15.77
N SER A 4 16.68 0.73 -16.88
CA SER A 4 17.05 1.23 -18.21
C SER A 4 16.36 2.55 -18.54
N SER A 5 15.13 2.74 -18.11
CA SER A 5 14.38 3.99 -18.35
C SER A 5 14.94 5.15 -17.53
N ILE A 6 15.24 4.94 -16.27
CA ILE A 6 15.79 5.97 -15.37
C ILE A 6 17.20 6.37 -15.82
N GLU A 7 18.09 5.39 -16.05
CA GLU A 7 19.46 5.67 -16.52
C GLU A 7 19.50 6.34 -17.89
N ALA A 8 18.54 6.02 -18.77
CA ALA A 8 18.44 6.69 -20.08
C ALA A 8 17.93 8.13 -19.96
N ALA A 9 17.01 8.39 -19.04
CA ALA A 9 16.43 9.72 -18.86
C ALA A 9 17.37 10.68 -18.13
N LEU A 10 18.11 10.20 -17.13
CA LEU A 10 18.96 11.03 -16.26
C LEU A 10 20.44 10.99 -16.64
N GLY A 11 20.86 10.04 -17.48
CA GLY A 11 22.26 9.80 -17.85
C GLY A 11 22.98 8.93 -16.82
N LYS A 12 23.75 7.96 -17.31
CA LYS A 12 24.50 7.00 -16.46
C LYS A 12 25.63 7.65 -15.66
N ASP A 13 26.07 8.81 -16.05
CA ASP A 13 27.08 9.59 -15.32
C ASP A 13 26.47 10.26 -14.06
N ASN A 14 25.16 10.41 -14.03
CA ASN A 14 24.44 11.04 -12.93
C ASN A 14 23.76 10.02 -12.01
N VAL A 15 23.25 8.92 -12.58
CA VAL A 15 22.51 7.88 -11.86
C VAL A 15 22.90 6.49 -12.33
N VAL A 16 23.32 5.67 -11.41
CA VAL A 16 23.55 4.23 -11.62
C VAL A 16 22.60 3.46 -10.70
N ILE A 17 21.78 2.60 -11.29
CA ILE A 17 20.89 1.74 -10.51
C ILE A 17 21.50 0.35 -10.42
N ASP A 18 21.86 -0.07 -9.23
CA ASP A 18 22.24 -1.44 -8.92
C ASP A 18 21.02 -2.23 -8.49
N VAL A 19 20.67 -3.25 -9.26
CA VAL A 19 19.48 -4.09 -8.99
C VAL A 19 19.90 -5.33 -8.24
N GLN A 20 19.58 -5.40 -6.98
CA GLN A 20 19.78 -6.58 -6.16
C GLN A 20 18.61 -7.55 -6.35
N LYS A 21 18.91 -8.76 -6.80
CA LYS A 21 17.93 -9.85 -6.91
C LYS A 21 18.14 -10.81 -5.74
N LEU A 22 17.26 -10.70 -4.77
CA LEU A 22 17.28 -11.50 -3.57
C LEU A 22 16.28 -12.66 -3.66
N SER A 23 16.48 -13.69 -2.84
CA SER A 23 15.42 -14.65 -2.53
C SER A 23 14.28 -13.93 -1.78
N THR A 24 13.08 -14.51 -1.73
CA THR A 24 11.97 -13.93 -0.96
C THR A 24 12.37 -13.74 0.50
N ASP A 25 12.99 -14.74 1.10
CA ASP A 25 13.39 -14.71 2.51
C ASP A 25 14.44 -13.61 2.78
N ASP A 26 15.43 -13.46 1.89
CA ASP A 26 16.46 -12.42 2.03
C ASP A 26 15.86 -11.03 1.82
N ALA A 27 14.96 -10.87 0.85
CA ALA A 27 14.26 -9.60 0.63
C ALA A 27 13.39 -9.24 1.83
N ASP A 28 12.61 -10.17 2.35
CA ASP A 28 11.76 -9.96 3.54
C ASP A 28 12.59 -9.61 4.77
N ASN A 29 13.75 -10.24 4.96
CA ASN A 29 14.66 -9.92 6.05
C ASN A 29 15.31 -8.53 5.92
N ALA A 30 15.58 -8.09 4.69
CA ALA A 30 16.12 -6.77 4.41
C ALA A 30 15.06 -5.65 4.46
N THR A 31 13.77 -5.98 4.36
CA THR A 31 12.66 -5.02 4.29
C THR A 31 11.68 -5.20 5.43
N TYR A 32 10.73 -6.11 5.27
CA TYR A 32 9.57 -6.28 6.14
C TYR A 32 9.94 -6.75 7.56
N PHE A 33 10.88 -7.69 7.67
CA PHE A 33 11.33 -8.23 8.96
C PHE A 33 12.60 -7.58 9.50
N ALA A 34 13.14 -6.56 8.84
CA ALA A 34 14.30 -5.86 9.34
C ALA A 34 14.04 -5.27 10.73
N GLN A 35 14.94 -5.53 11.65
CA GLN A 35 14.81 -5.15 13.07
C GLN A 35 15.42 -3.78 13.37
N SER A 36 16.21 -3.24 12.44
CA SER A 36 16.83 -1.93 12.58
C SER A 36 17.03 -1.26 11.21
N PRO A 37 17.17 0.09 11.19
CA PRO A 37 17.43 0.82 9.95
C PRO A 37 18.68 0.35 9.20
N GLU A 38 19.72 -0.08 9.94
CA GLU A 38 20.99 -0.52 9.35
C GLU A 38 20.85 -1.81 8.49
N GLN A 39 19.82 -2.59 8.73
CA GLN A 39 19.50 -3.77 7.91
C GLN A 39 18.84 -3.42 6.57
N LYS A 40 18.45 -2.17 6.39
CA LYS A 40 17.75 -1.66 5.21
C LYS A 40 18.71 -0.91 4.28
N ASP A 41 19.71 -1.63 3.78
CA ASP A 41 20.74 -1.10 2.88
C ASP A 41 20.22 -1.04 1.43
N PHE A 42 19.22 -0.19 1.20
CA PHE A 42 18.68 0.08 -0.13
C PHE A 42 18.11 1.52 -0.23
N ASP A 43 18.17 2.10 -1.43
CA ASP A 43 17.56 3.42 -1.70
C ASP A 43 16.10 3.29 -2.18
N MET A 44 15.75 2.17 -2.81
CA MET A 44 14.41 1.90 -3.32
C MET A 44 14.04 0.43 -3.14
N ASP A 45 12.81 0.18 -2.74
CA ASP A 45 12.22 -1.15 -2.67
C ASP A 45 10.95 -1.24 -3.53
N ILE A 46 10.63 -2.43 -4.03
CA ILE A 46 9.38 -2.71 -4.73
C ILE A 46 8.47 -3.49 -3.78
N THR A 47 7.49 -2.83 -3.27
CA THR A 47 6.53 -3.40 -2.33
C THR A 47 5.10 -3.24 -2.83
N GLY A 48 4.14 -3.76 -2.09
CA GLY A 48 2.73 -3.62 -2.37
C GLY A 48 1.89 -3.62 -1.11
N TRP A 49 0.73 -3.02 -1.22
CA TRP A 49 -0.25 -3.00 -0.15
C TRP A 49 -1.62 -3.46 -0.64
N GLY A 50 -2.26 -4.33 0.10
CA GLY A 50 -3.67 -4.68 -0.09
C GLY A 50 -4.53 -3.96 0.95
N PRO A 51 -5.68 -3.40 0.57
CA PRO A 51 -6.51 -2.65 1.49
C PRO A 51 -7.09 -3.57 2.59
N ASP A 52 -7.14 -3.07 3.82
CA ASP A 52 -7.80 -3.76 4.93
C ASP A 52 -9.32 -3.60 4.87
N PHE A 53 -9.78 -2.48 4.29
CA PHE A 53 -11.18 -2.12 4.10
C PHE A 53 -11.32 -1.14 2.92
N GLN A 54 -12.56 -0.90 2.49
CA GLN A 54 -12.86 -0.04 1.34
C GLN A 54 -12.86 1.44 1.73
N ASP A 55 -11.70 1.99 1.99
CA ASP A 55 -11.50 3.42 2.26
C ASP A 55 -10.07 3.84 1.85
N PRO A 56 -9.86 5.04 1.31
CA PRO A 56 -8.52 5.51 0.94
C PRO A 56 -7.52 5.53 2.09
N SER A 57 -7.98 5.75 3.32
CA SER A 57 -7.10 5.78 4.50
C SER A 57 -6.25 4.51 4.64
N THR A 58 -6.78 3.34 4.27
CA THR A 58 -6.04 2.08 4.39
C THR A 58 -4.76 2.03 3.54
N TYR A 59 -4.68 2.86 2.50
CA TYR A 59 -3.47 2.99 1.66
C TYR A 59 -2.54 4.10 2.12
N LEU A 60 -3.05 5.09 2.80
CA LEU A 60 -2.32 6.31 3.14
C LEU A 60 -1.85 6.32 4.60
N ASP A 61 -2.65 5.79 5.52
CA ASP A 61 -2.30 5.74 6.95
C ASP A 61 -1.05 4.88 7.23
N ILE A 62 -0.69 3.95 6.35
CA ILE A 62 0.54 3.15 6.49
C ILE A 62 1.83 3.98 6.43
N LEU A 63 1.77 5.17 5.86
CA LEU A 63 2.88 6.12 5.77
C LEU A 63 2.74 7.28 6.77
N ASN A 64 1.78 7.20 7.68
CA ASN A 64 1.57 8.18 8.73
C ASN A 64 2.82 8.31 9.61
N PRO A 65 3.40 9.51 9.79
CA PRO A 65 4.63 9.71 10.56
C PRO A 65 4.47 9.49 12.07
N THR A 66 3.25 9.29 12.57
CA THR A 66 3.01 9.01 13.99
C THR A 66 3.09 7.52 14.30
N ASP A 67 2.50 6.67 13.46
CA ASP A 67 2.35 5.24 13.72
C ASP A 67 2.28 4.35 12.45
N GLY A 68 2.58 4.93 11.29
CA GLY A 68 2.50 4.21 10.02
C GLY A 68 3.48 3.04 9.95
N SER A 69 2.96 1.85 9.70
CA SER A 69 3.73 0.60 9.68
C SER A 69 4.81 0.57 8.60
N THR A 70 4.57 1.24 7.48
CA THR A 70 5.51 1.25 6.34
C THR A 70 6.72 2.13 6.59
N LEU A 71 6.60 3.20 7.41
CA LEU A 71 7.74 4.05 7.73
C LEU A 71 8.85 3.28 8.43
N THR A 72 8.51 2.40 9.37
CA THR A 72 9.50 1.51 9.98
C THR A 72 10.13 0.60 8.93
N GLY A 73 9.32 0.14 7.97
CA GLY A 73 9.78 -0.58 6.79
C GLY A 73 10.75 0.20 5.91
N MET A 74 10.67 1.52 5.92
CA MET A 74 11.57 2.43 5.18
C MET A 74 12.80 2.88 6.02
N GLY A 75 12.96 2.34 7.22
CA GLY A 75 14.08 2.69 8.10
C GLY A 75 13.86 3.92 8.98
N LEU A 76 12.62 4.43 9.07
CA LEU A 76 12.25 5.53 9.95
C LEU A 76 11.54 4.99 11.20
N ASP A 77 12.02 5.33 12.38
CA ASP A 77 11.32 5.10 13.64
C ASP A 77 10.53 6.37 14.01
N PRO A 78 9.20 6.38 13.94
CA PRO A 78 8.38 7.55 14.24
C PRO A 78 8.65 8.17 15.62
N LYS A 79 9.16 7.39 16.58
CA LYS A 79 9.43 7.84 17.94
C LYS A 79 10.83 8.43 18.12
N LYS A 80 11.79 8.00 17.31
CA LYS A 80 13.20 8.39 17.45
C LYS A 80 13.63 9.42 16.40
N ASP A 81 13.06 9.35 15.21
CA ASP A 81 13.53 10.09 14.03
C ASP A 81 12.71 11.36 13.74
N GLN A 82 12.12 11.98 14.78
CA GLN A 82 11.28 13.16 14.62
C GLN A 82 11.95 14.31 13.85
N ALA A 83 13.23 14.56 14.11
CA ALA A 83 13.97 15.59 13.39
C ALA A 83 14.15 15.27 11.88
N LEU A 84 14.27 14.00 11.53
CA LEU A 84 14.35 13.56 10.15
C LEU A 84 12.97 13.62 9.50
N ILE A 85 11.93 13.19 10.17
CA ILE A 85 10.52 13.27 9.74
C ILE A 85 10.16 14.73 9.40
N GLU A 86 10.52 15.67 10.26
CA GLU A 86 10.34 17.10 10.01
C GLU A 86 11.16 17.58 8.81
N LYS A 87 12.42 17.19 8.74
CA LYS A 87 13.34 17.60 7.68
C LYS A 87 12.89 17.17 6.29
N ILE A 88 12.30 15.98 6.16
CA ILE A 88 11.77 15.45 4.89
C ILE A 88 10.32 15.86 4.62
N GLY A 89 9.70 16.67 5.49
CA GLY A 89 8.38 17.26 5.27
C GLY A 89 7.20 16.34 5.59
N LEU A 90 7.40 15.19 6.23
CA LEU A 90 6.31 14.25 6.57
C LEU A 90 5.25 14.85 7.51
N ASN A 91 5.57 15.93 8.22
CA ASN A 91 4.57 16.67 9.01
C ASN A 91 3.51 17.36 8.14
N GLU A 92 3.87 17.77 6.90
CA GLU A 92 2.90 18.29 5.92
C GLU A 92 1.95 17.19 5.46
N TYR A 93 2.51 16.00 5.18
CA TYR A 93 1.71 14.83 4.85
C TYR A 93 0.75 14.46 5.98
N GLN A 94 1.21 14.49 7.24
CA GLN A 94 0.35 14.25 8.39
C GLN A 94 -0.82 15.24 8.44
N ALA A 95 -0.57 16.52 8.20
CA ALA A 95 -1.64 17.52 8.21
C ALA A 95 -2.69 17.26 7.11
N LEU A 96 -2.28 16.78 5.93
CA LEU A 96 -3.21 16.39 4.86
C LEU A 96 -4.05 15.18 5.25
N LEU A 97 -3.44 14.15 5.86
CA LEU A 97 -4.17 12.99 6.39
C LEU A 97 -5.18 13.39 7.46
N ASP A 98 -4.77 14.23 8.40
CA ASP A 98 -5.63 14.69 9.48
C ASP A 98 -6.84 15.46 8.93
N ALA A 99 -6.62 16.32 7.93
CA ALA A 99 -7.69 17.04 7.26
C ALA A 99 -8.68 16.12 6.53
N ALA A 100 -8.17 15.05 5.90
CA ALA A 100 -9.01 14.04 5.25
C ALA A 100 -9.78 13.21 6.29
N ASN A 101 -9.09 12.77 7.34
CA ASN A 101 -9.67 11.98 8.43
C ASN A 101 -10.70 12.77 9.25
N ALA A 102 -10.57 14.08 9.33
CA ALA A 102 -11.55 14.95 10.01
C ALA A 102 -12.84 15.16 9.21
N GLU A 103 -12.81 15.00 7.88
CA GLU A 103 -14.01 15.14 7.05
C GLU A 103 -14.93 13.92 7.20
N LYS A 104 -16.10 14.12 7.81
CA LYS A 104 -17.06 13.05 8.13
C LYS A 104 -18.39 13.19 7.40
N LEU A 105 -18.68 14.34 6.85
CA LEU A 105 -20.01 14.64 6.34
C LEU A 105 -20.08 14.59 4.82
N ASP A 106 -19.04 15.03 4.13
CA ASP A 106 -18.97 15.03 2.67
C ASP A 106 -17.93 14.03 2.18
N THR A 107 -18.40 12.91 1.62
CA THR A 107 -17.56 11.85 1.09
C THR A 107 -16.69 12.33 -0.07
N ASN A 108 -17.20 13.22 -0.94
CA ASN A 108 -16.42 13.71 -2.07
C ASN A 108 -15.31 14.63 -1.60
N ALA A 109 -15.62 15.58 -0.72
CA ALA A 109 -14.62 16.45 -0.12
C ALA A 109 -13.55 15.65 0.66
N ARG A 110 -13.95 14.56 1.30
CA ARG A 110 -13.03 13.66 1.98
C ARG A 110 -12.08 12.97 0.99
N TYR A 111 -12.60 12.50 -0.12
CA TYR A 111 -11.78 11.84 -1.16
C TYR A 111 -10.84 12.82 -1.87
N GLU A 112 -11.26 14.05 -2.10
CA GLU A 112 -10.39 15.11 -2.61
C GLU A 112 -9.20 15.37 -1.68
N LYS A 113 -9.43 15.46 -0.39
CA LYS A 113 -8.37 15.62 0.62
C LYS A 113 -7.40 14.42 0.66
N TYR A 114 -7.89 13.19 0.49
CA TYR A 114 -6.98 12.04 0.34
C TYR A 114 -6.21 12.06 -0.97
N ALA A 115 -6.79 12.57 -2.05
CA ALA A 115 -6.06 12.75 -3.31
C ALA A 115 -4.92 13.76 -3.15
N ASP A 116 -5.11 14.83 -2.38
CA ASP A 116 -4.04 15.79 -2.03
C ASP A 116 -2.92 15.11 -1.23
N ALA A 117 -3.26 14.27 -0.24
CA ALA A 117 -2.27 13.52 0.52
C ALA A 117 -1.49 12.52 -0.38
N GLN A 118 -2.17 11.85 -1.30
CA GLN A 118 -1.52 10.97 -2.27
C GLN A 118 -0.62 11.74 -3.24
N ALA A 119 -1.06 12.89 -3.71
CA ALA A 119 -0.25 13.75 -4.57
C ALA A 119 1.04 14.17 -3.87
N TRP A 120 0.96 14.55 -2.60
CA TRP A 120 2.13 14.88 -1.80
C TRP A 120 3.16 13.74 -1.76
N LEU A 121 2.74 12.50 -1.54
CA LEU A 121 3.63 11.33 -1.52
C LEU A 121 4.36 11.13 -2.85
N THR A 122 3.66 11.35 -3.96
CA THR A 122 4.24 11.20 -5.31
C THR A 122 5.19 12.34 -5.65
N GLU A 123 4.81 13.57 -5.34
CA GLU A 123 5.61 14.78 -5.60
C GLU A 123 6.91 14.81 -4.78
N ASN A 124 6.86 14.27 -3.54
CA ASN A 124 8.03 14.16 -2.68
C ASN A 124 8.79 12.83 -2.84
N ALA A 125 8.46 12.05 -3.86
CA ALA A 125 9.11 10.78 -4.21
C ALA A 125 9.11 9.74 -3.08
N MET A 126 8.16 9.81 -2.15
CA MET A 126 8.02 8.82 -1.08
C MET A 126 7.47 7.50 -1.62
N VAL A 127 6.55 7.58 -2.58
CA VAL A 127 5.94 6.42 -3.24
C VAL A 127 5.79 6.71 -4.73
N LEU A 128 6.18 5.73 -5.55
CA LEU A 128 5.91 5.72 -6.98
C LEU A 128 4.89 4.63 -7.29
N PRO A 129 3.61 4.94 -7.51
CA PRO A 129 2.62 3.96 -7.92
C PRO A 129 2.96 3.39 -9.30
N ILE A 130 3.09 2.08 -9.42
CA ILE A 130 3.51 1.42 -10.67
C ILE A 130 2.32 0.72 -11.33
N TYR A 131 1.61 -0.11 -10.59
CA TYR A 131 0.43 -0.83 -11.07
C TYR A 131 -0.45 -1.32 -9.92
N SER A 132 -1.70 -1.60 -10.24
CA SER A 132 -2.61 -2.34 -9.37
C SER A 132 -2.80 -3.75 -9.91
N LYS A 133 -2.72 -4.75 -9.03
CA LYS A 133 -3.02 -6.12 -9.42
C LYS A 133 -4.52 -6.22 -9.74
N GLY A 134 -4.85 -6.72 -10.93
CA GLY A 134 -6.20 -7.13 -11.27
C GLY A 134 -6.60 -8.42 -10.53
N GLY A 135 -7.88 -8.76 -10.60
CA GLY A 135 -8.36 -10.05 -10.12
C GLY A 135 -7.69 -11.21 -10.86
N VAL A 136 -7.53 -12.32 -10.18
CA VAL A 136 -7.07 -13.57 -10.78
C VAL A 136 -8.27 -14.47 -11.08
N PRO A 137 -8.29 -15.21 -12.20
CA PRO A 137 -9.31 -16.20 -12.44
C PRO A 137 -9.33 -17.22 -11.29
N SER A 138 -10.50 -17.51 -10.78
CA SER A 138 -10.69 -18.51 -9.73
C SER A 138 -11.75 -19.52 -10.09
N ILE A 139 -11.56 -20.77 -9.69
CA ILE A 139 -12.58 -21.81 -9.75
C ILE A 139 -13.09 -22.00 -8.33
N THR A 140 -14.37 -21.74 -8.12
CA THR A 140 -14.95 -21.72 -6.78
C THR A 140 -16.35 -22.37 -6.77
N LYS A 141 -16.74 -22.81 -5.60
CA LYS A 141 -18.13 -23.20 -5.27
C LYS A 141 -18.83 -22.14 -4.40
N VAL A 142 -18.16 -21.03 -4.12
CA VAL A 142 -18.75 -19.94 -3.34
C VAL A 142 -19.81 -19.24 -4.19
N THR A 143 -21.01 -19.10 -3.63
CA THR A 143 -22.11 -18.39 -4.30
C THR A 143 -21.66 -16.96 -4.64
N PRO A 144 -21.90 -16.46 -5.87
CA PRO A 144 -21.57 -15.10 -6.27
C PRO A 144 -22.04 -14.07 -5.24
N PHE A 145 -21.20 -13.09 -4.97
CA PHE A 145 -21.45 -11.98 -4.03
C PHE A 145 -21.70 -12.36 -2.57
N SER A 146 -21.75 -13.65 -2.20
CA SER A 146 -21.91 -14.02 -0.79
C SER A 146 -20.69 -13.64 0.05
N ALA A 147 -19.49 -13.69 -0.52
CA ALA A 147 -18.27 -13.18 0.12
C ALA A 147 -18.19 -11.65 0.14
N ALA A 148 -18.81 -10.96 -0.83
CA ALA A 148 -18.80 -9.50 -0.92
C ALA A 148 -19.53 -8.82 0.24
N ASN A 149 -20.43 -9.53 0.93
CA ASN A 149 -21.07 -9.02 2.14
C ASN A 149 -20.10 -8.90 3.33
N SER A 150 -18.90 -9.44 3.19
CA SER A 150 -17.80 -9.26 4.14
C SER A 150 -16.80 -8.20 3.70
N ALA A 151 -17.13 -7.37 2.70
CA ALA A 151 -16.25 -6.36 2.13
C ALA A 151 -15.77 -5.32 3.15
N ILE A 152 -16.54 -5.09 4.20
CA ILE A 152 -16.11 -4.27 5.34
C ILE A 152 -15.33 -5.16 6.30
N GLY A 153 -14.06 -4.86 6.49
CA GLY A 153 -13.15 -5.69 7.29
C GLY A 153 -12.70 -6.94 6.53
N ILE A 154 -12.30 -6.77 5.29
CA ILE A 154 -11.94 -7.83 4.34
C ILE A 154 -10.86 -8.75 4.86
N LYS A 155 -9.93 -8.26 5.65
CA LYS A 155 -8.84 -9.06 6.23
C LYS A 155 -9.21 -9.75 7.56
N GLY A 156 -10.39 -9.51 8.09
CA GLY A 156 -10.86 -10.25 9.25
C GLY A 156 -11.28 -11.67 8.86
N GLU A 157 -10.53 -12.70 9.23
CA GLU A 157 -10.81 -14.10 8.90
C GLU A 157 -12.23 -14.51 9.24
N THR A 158 -12.74 -14.08 10.39
CA THR A 158 -14.11 -14.34 10.83
C THR A 158 -15.16 -13.64 9.97
N SER A 159 -14.88 -12.46 9.47
CA SER A 159 -15.81 -11.73 8.58
C SER A 159 -15.82 -12.33 7.18
N PHE A 160 -14.68 -12.81 6.72
CA PHE A 160 -14.56 -13.40 5.38
C PHE A 160 -15.40 -14.68 5.24
N PHE A 161 -15.34 -15.58 6.20
CA PHE A 161 -16.08 -16.86 6.13
C PHE A 161 -17.52 -16.74 6.59
N LYS A 162 -17.85 -15.83 7.48
CA LYS A 162 -19.17 -15.71 8.10
C LYS A 162 -20.33 -15.61 7.14
N TYR A 163 -20.14 -14.96 6.00
CA TYR A 163 -21.21 -14.69 5.03
C TYR A 163 -21.08 -15.51 3.75
N GLN A 164 -20.03 -16.31 3.62
CA GLN A 164 -19.87 -17.17 2.46
C GLN A 164 -20.95 -18.25 2.42
N LYS A 165 -21.52 -18.43 1.24
CA LYS A 165 -22.42 -19.54 0.92
C LYS A 165 -21.75 -20.43 -0.11
N VAL A 166 -21.73 -21.71 0.15
CA VAL A 166 -21.14 -22.71 -0.74
C VAL A 166 -22.25 -23.53 -1.38
N GLN A 167 -22.10 -23.80 -2.66
CA GLN A 167 -23.02 -24.66 -3.44
C GLN A 167 -22.31 -25.95 -3.89
N ASP A 168 -23.08 -26.95 -4.29
CA ASP A 168 -22.52 -28.25 -4.62
C ASP A 168 -21.71 -28.25 -5.94
N LYS A 169 -22.03 -27.35 -6.86
CA LYS A 169 -21.38 -27.24 -8.16
C LYS A 169 -20.46 -26.01 -8.26
N THR A 170 -19.51 -26.06 -9.18
CA THR A 170 -18.67 -24.94 -9.51
C THR A 170 -19.50 -23.76 -10.04
N VAL A 171 -19.17 -22.56 -9.60
CA VAL A 171 -19.75 -21.30 -10.10
C VAL A 171 -19.19 -21.00 -11.48
N THR A 172 -20.06 -20.64 -12.40
CA THR A 172 -19.72 -20.25 -13.77
C THR A 172 -19.85 -18.73 -13.97
N THR A 173 -19.30 -18.21 -15.05
CA THR A 173 -19.45 -16.79 -15.43
C THR A 173 -20.94 -16.39 -15.50
N ALA A 174 -21.79 -17.24 -16.05
CA ALA A 174 -23.23 -16.99 -16.15
C ALA A 174 -23.94 -16.89 -14.78
N ASP A 175 -23.34 -17.42 -13.71
CA ASP A 175 -23.89 -17.27 -12.35
C ASP A 175 -23.64 -15.86 -11.78
N TYR A 176 -22.68 -15.10 -12.36
CA TYR A 176 -22.41 -13.70 -12.00
C TYR A 176 -23.23 -12.70 -12.83
N GLU A 177 -23.77 -13.12 -13.97
CA GLU A 177 -24.53 -12.27 -14.90
C GLU A 177 -26.02 -12.20 -14.57
N LYS A 178 -26.47 -12.93 -13.55
CA LYS A 178 -27.86 -12.96 -13.07
C LYS A 178 -28.11 -11.93 -11.99
#